data_05cb92183cfdb0d8f9adc373e47eb31b
#
_entry.id   05cb92183cfdb0d8f9adc373e47eb31b
#
_cell.length_a   1.000
_cell.length_b   1.000
_cell.length_c   1.000
_cell.angle_alpha   90.00
_cell.angle_beta   90.00
_cell.angle_gamma   90.00
#
_symmetry.space_group_name_H-M   'P 1'
#
loop_
_entity.id
_entity.type
_entity.pdbx_description
1 polymer ?
#
loop_
_entity_poly.entity_id
_entity_poly.type
_entity_poly.pdbx_seq_one_letter_code
_entity_poly.pdbx_strand_id
1 'polypeptide(L)'
;MEQKDRHKGILGVVSDLIQVEKKYEVAIETALGGSIQNIVTEDEETAKQMIAYLKQNRYGRATFLPLTSVNGSGGFKNQEALRERGVIGLASTLVKNDARYDGVTNYLLGRVVVAETIDDAIALARKYRYSFRIVTLEGECLNPGGSMTGGAFKNTSNLLARRREVEELETLVASLQSQIKESRDRLEDIKTAQSLLEEDMESGKEKLQEQYILQNTAKMNLDRATEQKNERETVFAGLHAERAEIEEQLAELENNKAQIAAEIEAAAVREKEIGQENEDFQKRFEEYQTKEKEAAETVSKICLLYTSDAAD
;
A
#
# COMPACT_ATOMS: atom_id res chain seq x y z
N MET A 1 7.48 -14.77 1.02
CA MET A 1 8.18 -13.56 1.47
C MET A 1 9.27 -13.85 2.50
N GLU A 2 9.03 -14.65 3.54
CA GLU A 2 10.03 -14.96 4.59
C GLU A 2 11.37 -15.55 4.13
N GLN A 3 11.45 -16.08 2.92
CA GLN A 3 12.67 -16.69 2.38
C GLN A 3 13.51 -15.76 1.50
N LYS A 4 13.01 -14.57 1.16
CA LYS A 4 13.73 -13.60 0.33
C LYS A 4 15.07 -13.18 0.97
N ASP A 5 15.05 -13.03 2.30
CA ASP A 5 16.23 -12.62 3.07
C ASP A 5 17.24 -13.77 3.30
N ARG A 6 16.80 -15.02 3.13
CA ARG A 6 17.65 -16.22 3.34
C ARG A 6 18.29 -16.73 2.06
N HIS A 7 17.73 -16.47 0.89
CA HIS A 7 18.25 -16.94 -0.39
C HIS A 7 18.56 -15.75 -1.31
N LYS A 8 19.84 -15.38 -1.36
CA LYS A 8 20.36 -14.42 -2.34
C LYS A 8 20.03 -14.97 -3.74
N GLY A 9 19.30 -14.23 -4.55
CA GLY A 9 18.90 -14.63 -5.90
C GLY A 9 17.39 -14.74 -6.12
N ILE A 10 16.55 -14.68 -5.07
CA ILE A 10 15.11 -14.46 -5.20
C ILE A 10 14.85 -12.95 -5.28
N LEU A 11 14.35 -12.51 -6.43
CA LEU A 11 14.13 -11.08 -6.68
C LEU A 11 12.74 -10.61 -6.21
N GLY A 12 11.73 -11.47 -6.30
CA GLY A 12 10.37 -11.18 -5.85
C GLY A 12 9.33 -11.94 -6.66
N VAL A 13 8.06 -11.67 -6.42
CA VAL A 13 6.96 -12.14 -7.28
C VAL A 13 6.63 -11.09 -8.33
N VAL A 14 6.09 -11.52 -9.46
CA VAL A 14 5.77 -10.62 -10.60
C VAL A 14 4.94 -9.42 -10.14
N SER A 15 3.94 -9.61 -9.28
CA SER A 15 3.14 -8.51 -8.72
C SER A 15 3.95 -7.44 -7.99
N ASP A 16 5.08 -7.81 -7.40
CA ASP A 16 5.93 -6.88 -6.62
C ASP A 16 6.92 -6.11 -7.51
N LEU A 17 7.18 -6.62 -8.70
CA LEU A 17 8.21 -6.09 -9.61
C LEU A 17 7.64 -5.16 -10.68
N ILE A 18 6.31 -5.09 -10.80
CA ILE A 18 5.63 -4.27 -11.80
C ILE A 18 4.77 -3.20 -11.14
N GLN A 19 4.65 -2.05 -11.80
CA GLN A 19 3.73 -0.98 -11.43
C GLN A 19 2.78 -0.72 -12.59
N VAL A 20 1.50 -0.57 -12.28
CA VAL A 20 0.43 -0.40 -13.26
C VAL A 20 -0.44 0.78 -12.87
N GLU A 21 -0.82 1.61 -13.84
CA GLU A 21 -1.80 2.68 -13.60
C GLU A 21 -3.18 2.06 -13.28
N LYS A 22 -3.90 2.67 -12.35
CA LYS A 22 -5.22 2.20 -11.85
C LYS A 22 -6.18 1.77 -12.96
N LYS A 23 -6.23 2.53 -14.05
CA LYS A 23 -7.12 2.24 -15.19
C LYS A 23 -6.80 0.95 -15.95
N TYR A 24 -5.57 0.42 -15.80
CA TYR A 24 -5.11 -0.79 -16.49
C TYR A 24 -4.97 -2.00 -15.57
N GLU A 25 -5.14 -1.84 -14.24
CA GLU A 25 -4.94 -2.91 -13.26
C GLU A 25 -5.71 -4.18 -13.61
N VAL A 26 -7.01 -4.04 -13.89
CA VAL A 26 -7.89 -5.18 -14.22
C VAL A 26 -7.44 -5.90 -15.50
N ALA A 27 -7.10 -5.13 -16.53
CA ALA A 27 -6.62 -5.68 -17.80
C ALA A 27 -5.29 -6.44 -17.63
N ILE A 28 -4.34 -5.85 -16.91
CA ILE A 28 -3.02 -6.46 -16.69
C ILE A 28 -3.13 -7.67 -15.76
N GLU A 29 -3.94 -7.62 -14.73
CA GLU A 29 -4.19 -8.75 -13.84
C GLU A 29 -4.83 -9.91 -14.59
N THR A 30 -5.81 -9.63 -15.46
CA THR A 30 -6.42 -10.63 -16.38
C THR A 30 -5.41 -11.19 -17.37
N ALA A 31 -4.55 -10.33 -17.92
CA ALA A 31 -3.51 -10.74 -18.84
C ALA A 31 -2.50 -11.68 -18.19
N LEU A 32 -2.06 -11.38 -16.98
CA LEU A 32 -1.13 -12.21 -16.20
C LEU A 32 -1.79 -13.48 -15.67
N GLY A 33 -3.06 -13.40 -15.24
CA GLY A 33 -3.74 -14.49 -14.59
C GLY A 33 -2.91 -15.08 -13.44
N GLY A 34 -2.76 -16.39 -13.38
CA GLY A 34 -1.95 -17.06 -12.35
C GLY A 34 -0.46 -16.68 -12.36
N SER A 35 0.05 -16.17 -13.48
CA SER A 35 1.46 -15.77 -13.60
C SER A 35 1.84 -14.55 -12.77
N ILE A 36 0.86 -13.82 -12.27
CA ILE A 36 1.08 -12.67 -11.37
C ILE A 36 1.81 -13.08 -10.08
N GLN A 37 1.69 -14.35 -9.67
CA GLN A 37 2.33 -14.94 -8.49
C GLN A 37 3.64 -15.68 -8.81
N ASN A 38 4.07 -15.72 -10.06
CA ASN A 38 5.33 -16.36 -10.40
C ASN A 38 6.51 -15.66 -9.73
N ILE A 39 7.48 -16.45 -9.32
CA ILE A 39 8.65 -15.97 -8.60
C ILE A 39 9.76 -15.69 -9.60
N VAL A 40 10.29 -14.48 -9.59
CA VAL A 40 11.43 -14.09 -10.42
C VAL A 40 12.72 -14.40 -9.65
N THR A 41 13.63 -15.11 -10.31
CA THR A 41 14.94 -15.45 -9.78
C THR A 41 16.04 -14.88 -10.66
N GLU A 42 17.22 -14.69 -10.09
CA GLU A 42 18.37 -14.19 -10.81
C GLU A 42 18.81 -15.18 -11.93
N ASP A 43 18.83 -16.47 -11.59
CA ASP A 43 19.28 -17.55 -12.48
C ASP A 43 18.51 -18.86 -12.28
N GLU A 44 18.81 -19.84 -13.13
CA GLU A 44 18.22 -21.18 -13.08
C GLU A 44 18.68 -22.00 -11.89
N GLU A 45 19.89 -21.77 -11.41
CA GLU A 45 20.41 -22.52 -10.27
C GLU A 45 19.66 -22.15 -8.99
N THR A 46 19.36 -20.86 -8.80
CA THR A 46 18.48 -20.38 -7.73
C THR A 46 17.09 -21.01 -7.84
N ALA A 47 16.51 -21.01 -9.05
CA ALA A 47 15.20 -21.63 -9.28
C ALA A 47 15.21 -23.12 -8.92
N LYS A 48 16.24 -23.85 -9.34
CA LYS A 48 16.44 -25.28 -9.04
C LYS A 48 16.55 -25.55 -7.55
N GLN A 49 17.32 -24.74 -6.82
CA GLN A 49 17.45 -24.85 -5.36
C GLN A 49 16.11 -24.64 -4.67
N MET A 50 15.34 -23.65 -5.12
CA MET A 50 14.02 -23.37 -4.57
C MET A 50 13.01 -24.47 -4.86
N ILE A 51 13.05 -25.04 -6.05
CA ILE A 51 12.22 -26.21 -6.44
C ILE A 51 12.56 -27.41 -5.53
N ALA A 52 13.85 -27.66 -5.30
CA ALA A 52 14.29 -28.71 -4.40
C ALA A 52 13.81 -28.48 -2.96
N TYR A 53 13.93 -27.24 -2.48
CA TYR A 53 13.45 -26.82 -1.18
C TYR A 53 11.93 -27.02 -1.02
N LEU A 54 11.12 -26.59 -2.01
CA LEU A 54 9.67 -26.79 -2.00
C LEU A 54 9.30 -28.29 -1.97
N LYS A 55 10.04 -29.11 -2.73
CA LYS A 55 9.83 -30.55 -2.78
C LYS A 55 10.17 -31.22 -1.45
N GLN A 56 11.31 -30.86 -0.86
CA GLN A 56 11.79 -31.39 0.42
C GLN A 56 10.82 -31.13 1.57
N ASN A 57 10.27 -29.90 1.59
CA ASN A 57 9.37 -29.44 2.64
C ASN A 57 7.89 -29.67 2.33
N ARG A 58 7.55 -30.24 1.17
CA ARG A 58 6.17 -30.49 0.72
C ARG A 58 5.30 -29.22 0.66
N TYR A 59 5.87 -28.07 0.29
CA TYR A 59 5.18 -26.77 0.25
C TYR A 59 4.37 -26.51 -1.03
N GLY A 60 4.14 -27.51 -1.85
CA GLY A 60 3.39 -27.35 -3.08
C GLY A 60 4.29 -26.96 -4.25
N ARG A 61 3.68 -26.33 -5.29
CA ARG A 61 4.34 -25.98 -6.55
C ARG A 61 4.33 -24.48 -6.76
N ALA A 62 5.45 -23.96 -7.22
CA ALA A 62 5.58 -22.59 -7.69
C ALA A 62 6.23 -22.57 -9.07
N THR A 63 5.95 -21.52 -9.84
CA THR A 63 6.61 -21.25 -11.11
C THR A 63 7.71 -20.24 -10.89
N PHE A 64 8.90 -20.54 -11.35
CA PHE A 64 10.06 -19.67 -11.28
C PHE A 64 10.39 -19.13 -12.67
N LEU A 65 10.80 -17.86 -12.71
CA LEU A 65 11.17 -17.13 -13.92
C LEU A 65 12.61 -16.63 -13.77
N PRO A 66 13.61 -17.44 -14.15
CA PRO A 66 15.01 -17.01 -14.12
C PRO A 66 15.28 -15.93 -15.14
N LEU A 67 15.91 -14.82 -14.75
CA LEU A 67 16.23 -13.71 -15.65
C LEU A 67 17.19 -14.12 -16.77
N THR A 68 18.04 -15.09 -16.51
CA THR A 68 19.02 -15.60 -17.49
C THR A 68 18.39 -16.35 -18.65
N SER A 69 17.26 -17.03 -18.42
CA SER A 69 16.60 -17.87 -19.44
C SER A 69 15.29 -17.30 -19.97
N VAL A 70 14.61 -16.46 -19.16
CA VAL A 70 13.34 -15.86 -19.59
C VAL A 70 13.62 -14.62 -20.43
N ASN A 71 13.76 -14.83 -21.73
CA ASN A 71 13.96 -13.78 -22.71
C ASN A 71 12.66 -13.51 -23.47
N GLY A 72 12.15 -12.30 -23.38
CA GLY A 72 11.02 -11.82 -24.19
C GLY A 72 11.35 -11.64 -25.67
N SER A 73 12.27 -12.45 -26.20
CA SER A 73 12.89 -12.34 -27.54
C SER A 73 11.99 -12.78 -28.72
N GLY A 74 10.76 -12.43 -28.72
CA GLY A 74 9.88 -12.62 -29.86
C GLY A 74 8.84 -11.52 -29.84
N GLY A 75 9.20 -10.37 -30.37
CA GLY A 75 8.30 -9.21 -30.41
C GLY A 75 6.92 -9.56 -30.99
N PHE A 76 5.95 -8.78 -30.68
CA PHE A 76 4.60 -8.92 -31.20
C PHE A 76 4.61 -8.80 -32.74
N LYS A 77 4.18 -9.85 -33.42
CA LYS A 77 4.33 -9.95 -34.88
C LYS A 77 3.38 -9.04 -35.66
N ASN A 78 2.19 -8.78 -35.09
CA ASN A 78 1.14 -8.05 -35.77
C ASN A 78 1.13 -6.56 -35.36
N GLN A 79 2.21 -5.85 -35.63
CA GLN A 79 2.39 -4.44 -35.22
C GLN A 79 1.25 -3.52 -35.73
N GLU A 80 0.66 -3.86 -36.89
CA GLU A 80 -0.48 -3.12 -37.46
C GLU A 80 -1.72 -3.17 -36.54
N ALA A 81 -1.88 -4.28 -35.80
CA ALA A 81 -3.01 -4.45 -34.88
C ALA A 81 -3.00 -3.40 -33.76
N LEU A 82 -1.84 -2.86 -33.41
CA LEU A 82 -1.70 -1.85 -32.37
C LEU A 82 -2.19 -0.45 -32.81
N ARG A 83 -2.44 -0.27 -34.11
CA ARG A 83 -2.96 1.00 -34.68
C ARG A 83 -4.46 0.95 -34.94
N GLU A 84 -5.10 -0.17 -34.64
CA GLU A 84 -6.54 -0.34 -34.84
C GLU A 84 -7.34 0.48 -33.81
N ARG A 85 -8.56 0.83 -34.21
CA ARG A 85 -9.47 1.56 -33.33
C ARG A 85 -9.79 0.75 -32.07
N GLY A 86 -9.86 1.40 -30.91
CA GLY A 86 -10.15 0.75 -29.64
C GLY A 86 -9.00 -0.05 -29.05
N VAL A 87 -7.83 -0.05 -29.70
CA VAL A 87 -6.61 -0.66 -29.16
C VAL A 87 -5.83 0.36 -28.34
N ILE A 88 -5.54 0.02 -27.09
CA ILE A 88 -4.75 0.84 -26.19
C ILE A 88 -3.26 0.60 -26.39
N GLY A 89 -2.87 -0.65 -26.57
CA GLY A 89 -1.48 -1.04 -26.81
C GLY A 89 -1.17 -2.47 -26.38
N LEU A 90 0.11 -2.81 -26.35
CA LEU A 90 0.57 -4.06 -25.76
C LEU A 90 0.54 -3.97 -24.23
N ALA A 91 0.12 -5.03 -23.58
CA ALA A 91 0.09 -5.10 -22.13
C ALA A 91 1.46 -4.82 -21.49
N SER A 92 2.56 -5.22 -22.14
CA SER A 92 3.92 -4.93 -21.68
C SER A 92 4.28 -3.44 -21.68
N THR A 93 3.67 -2.62 -22.56
CA THR A 93 3.94 -1.17 -22.62
C THR A 93 3.13 -0.36 -21.62
N LEU A 94 2.13 -0.98 -20.99
CA LEU A 94 1.25 -0.36 -19.99
C LEU A 94 1.74 -0.62 -18.55
N VAL A 95 2.86 -1.31 -18.42
CA VAL A 95 3.48 -1.68 -17.15
C VAL A 95 4.81 -0.95 -17.04
N LYS A 96 5.10 -0.41 -15.86
CA LYS A 96 6.40 0.15 -15.50
C LYS A 96 7.15 -0.85 -14.62
N ASN A 97 8.40 -1.10 -14.95
CA ASN A 97 9.30 -1.96 -14.20
C ASN A 97 10.74 -1.47 -14.33
N ASP A 98 11.64 -2.00 -13.50
CA ASP A 98 13.08 -1.80 -13.69
C ASP A 98 13.54 -2.51 -14.97
N ALA A 99 14.43 -1.90 -15.76
CA ALA A 99 14.92 -2.40 -17.05
C ALA A 99 15.44 -3.85 -16.99
N ARG A 100 15.97 -4.29 -15.86
CA ARG A 100 16.42 -5.68 -15.65
C ARG A 100 15.28 -6.72 -15.73
N TYR A 101 14.03 -6.30 -15.58
CA TYR A 101 12.85 -7.17 -15.66
C TYR A 101 12.13 -7.12 -17.01
N ASP A 102 12.62 -6.33 -17.96
CA ASP A 102 12.00 -6.19 -19.29
C ASP A 102 11.82 -7.52 -20.00
N GLY A 103 12.78 -8.45 -19.85
CA GLY A 103 12.70 -9.80 -20.39
C GLY A 103 11.48 -10.56 -19.87
N VAL A 104 11.25 -10.52 -18.55
CA VAL A 104 10.12 -11.18 -17.89
C VAL A 104 8.80 -10.51 -18.28
N THR A 105 8.75 -9.19 -18.25
CA THR A 105 7.56 -8.42 -18.63
C THR A 105 7.16 -8.69 -20.08
N ASN A 106 8.12 -8.67 -21.00
CA ASN A 106 7.88 -9.00 -22.40
C ASN A 106 7.50 -10.46 -22.62
N TYR A 107 8.08 -11.39 -21.87
CA TYR A 107 7.71 -12.80 -21.92
C TYR A 107 6.23 -13.01 -21.53
N LEU A 108 5.79 -12.37 -20.45
CA LEU A 108 4.43 -12.53 -19.91
C LEU A 108 3.38 -11.71 -20.67
N LEU A 109 3.69 -10.47 -21.03
CA LEU A 109 2.74 -9.48 -21.53
C LEU A 109 3.00 -9.01 -22.95
N GLY A 110 4.16 -9.29 -23.53
CA GLY A 110 4.57 -8.79 -24.84
C GLY A 110 3.80 -9.35 -26.03
N ARG A 111 2.86 -10.27 -25.81
CA ARG A 111 1.97 -10.84 -26.83
C ARG A 111 0.49 -10.67 -26.54
N VAL A 112 0.17 -9.87 -25.53
CA VAL A 112 -1.21 -9.57 -25.12
C VAL A 112 -1.52 -8.15 -25.54
N VAL A 113 -2.60 -7.97 -26.29
CA VAL A 113 -3.11 -6.66 -26.70
C VAL A 113 -4.20 -6.24 -25.74
N VAL A 114 -4.18 -4.99 -25.32
CA VAL A 114 -5.21 -4.40 -24.49
C VAL A 114 -6.14 -3.58 -25.38
N ALA A 115 -7.43 -3.88 -25.34
CA ALA A 115 -8.49 -3.16 -26.03
C ALA A 115 -9.37 -2.41 -25.04
N GLU A 116 -10.05 -1.38 -25.51
CA GLU A 116 -10.91 -0.54 -24.67
C GLU A 116 -12.19 -1.29 -24.25
N THR A 117 -12.87 -1.88 -25.23
CA THR A 117 -14.15 -2.57 -25.03
C THR A 117 -14.14 -3.98 -25.59
N ILE A 118 -15.13 -4.79 -25.20
CA ILE A 118 -15.31 -6.14 -25.73
C ILE A 118 -15.63 -6.14 -27.23
N ASP A 119 -16.38 -5.13 -27.72
CA ASP A 119 -16.73 -5.02 -29.13
C ASP A 119 -15.50 -4.72 -29.98
N ASP A 120 -14.60 -3.84 -29.52
CA ASP A 120 -13.32 -3.57 -30.16
C ASP A 120 -12.43 -4.83 -30.17
N ALA A 121 -12.40 -5.54 -29.05
CA ALA A 121 -11.65 -6.78 -28.92
C ALA A 121 -12.15 -7.86 -29.89
N ILE A 122 -13.46 -8.01 -30.05
CA ILE A 122 -14.06 -8.96 -31.00
C ILE A 122 -13.75 -8.55 -32.45
N ALA A 123 -13.89 -7.26 -32.79
CA ALA A 123 -13.59 -6.75 -34.11
C ALA A 123 -12.11 -6.99 -34.46
N LEU A 124 -11.22 -6.69 -33.54
CA LEU A 124 -9.77 -6.94 -33.69
C LEU A 124 -9.47 -8.43 -33.84
N ALA A 125 -10.03 -9.28 -32.97
CA ALA A 125 -9.82 -10.73 -33.02
C ALA A 125 -10.24 -11.33 -34.35
N ARG A 126 -11.40 -10.95 -34.90
CA ARG A 126 -11.90 -11.40 -36.21
C ARG A 126 -10.98 -10.98 -37.34
N LYS A 127 -10.54 -9.70 -37.35
CA LYS A 127 -9.66 -9.15 -38.40
C LYS A 127 -8.33 -9.92 -38.46
N TYR A 128 -7.78 -10.28 -37.30
CA TYR A 128 -6.50 -10.98 -37.17
C TYR A 128 -6.65 -12.48 -36.94
N ARG A 129 -7.82 -13.07 -37.24
CA ARG A 129 -8.10 -14.51 -37.20
C ARG A 129 -7.77 -15.15 -35.85
N TYR A 130 -8.04 -14.44 -34.76
CA TYR A 130 -7.78 -14.92 -33.39
C TYR A 130 -6.34 -15.40 -33.16
N SER A 131 -5.37 -14.70 -33.75
CA SER A 131 -3.97 -15.12 -33.73
C SER A 131 -3.21 -14.74 -32.45
N PHE A 132 -3.74 -13.85 -31.66
CA PHE A 132 -3.14 -13.37 -30.37
C PHE A 132 -4.19 -13.15 -29.31
N ARG A 133 -3.72 -13.03 -28.09
CA ARG A 133 -4.57 -12.80 -26.93
C ARG A 133 -4.93 -11.32 -26.81
N ILE A 134 -6.19 -11.04 -26.53
CA ILE A 134 -6.70 -9.69 -26.32
C ILE A 134 -7.39 -9.65 -24.95
N VAL A 135 -7.17 -8.58 -24.19
CA VAL A 135 -7.82 -8.34 -22.91
C VAL A 135 -8.42 -6.94 -22.93
N THR A 136 -9.63 -6.78 -22.38
CA THR A 136 -10.27 -5.46 -22.27
C THR A 136 -9.97 -4.80 -20.95
N LEU A 137 -10.26 -3.50 -20.84
CA LEU A 137 -10.15 -2.76 -19.58
C LEU A 137 -11.04 -3.33 -18.47
N GLU A 138 -12.17 -3.93 -18.84
CA GLU A 138 -13.12 -4.55 -17.90
C GLU A 138 -12.73 -5.99 -17.52
N GLY A 139 -11.68 -6.52 -18.13
CA GLY A 139 -11.12 -7.84 -17.79
C GLY A 139 -11.70 -9.01 -18.59
N GLU A 140 -12.38 -8.76 -19.72
CA GLU A 140 -12.70 -9.84 -20.63
C GLU A 140 -11.44 -10.26 -21.40
N CYS A 141 -11.35 -11.53 -21.72
CA CYS A 141 -10.20 -12.12 -22.40
C CYS A 141 -10.63 -12.95 -23.61
N LEU A 142 -10.05 -12.63 -24.74
CA LEU A 142 -10.15 -13.40 -25.98
C LEU A 142 -8.82 -14.11 -26.22
N ASN A 143 -8.87 -15.43 -26.21
CA ASN A 143 -7.67 -16.24 -26.43
C ASN A 143 -7.48 -16.59 -27.91
N PRO A 144 -6.25 -16.89 -28.32
CA PRO A 144 -6.00 -17.51 -29.63
C PRO A 144 -6.88 -18.74 -29.83
N GLY A 145 -7.44 -18.86 -31.05
CA GLY A 145 -8.38 -19.94 -31.32
C GLY A 145 -9.84 -19.64 -31.02
N GLY A 146 -10.16 -18.46 -30.42
CA GLY A 146 -11.50 -17.92 -30.35
C GLY A 146 -12.26 -18.17 -29.02
N SER A 147 -11.62 -18.79 -28.04
CA SER A 147 -12.28 -18.89 -26.71
C SER A 147 -12.36 -17.51 -26.04
N MET A 148 -13.47 -17.24 -25.42
CA MET A 148 -13.74 -15.98 -24.72
C MET A 148 -14.01 -16.27 -23.24
N THR A 149 -13.44 -15.44 -22.39
CA THR A 149 -13.68 -15.46 -20.95
C THR A 149 -14.10 -14.05 -20.54
N GLY A 150 -15.22 -13.95 -19.86
CA GLY A 150 -15.74 -12.67 -19.41
C GLY A 150 -16.80 -12.90 -18.33
N GLY A 151 -17.35 -11.84 -17.81
CA GLY A 151 -18.35 -11.86 -16.75
C GLY A 151 -17.99 -10.86 -15.65
N ALA A 152 -18.81 -10.74 -14.62
CA ALA A 152 -18.51 -9.84 -13.52
C ALA A 152 -17.15 -10.20 -12.90
N PHE A 153 -16.18 -9.30 -13.03
CA PHE A 153 -14.86 -9.44 -12.42
C PHE A 153 -15.06 -9.41 -10.90
N LYS A 154 -15.14 -10.59 -10.28
CA LYS A 154 -15.11 -10.67 -8.83
C LYS A 154 -13.70 -10.37 -8.39
N ASN A 155 -13.50 -9.27 -7.70
CA ASN A 155 -12.24 -8.76 -7.13
C ASN A 155 -11.59 -9.73 -6.12
N THR A 156 -11.52 -11.02 -6.40
CA THR A 156 -11.00 -12.04 -5.49
C THR A 156 -9.47 -12.08 -5.44
N SER A 157 -8.79 -11.52 -6.43
CA SER A 157 -7.33 -11.54 -6.50
C SER A 157 -6.69 -10.18 -6.77
N ASN A 158 -7.36 -9.07 -6.54
CA ASN A 158 -6.88 -7.72 -6.89
C ASN A 158 -5.53 -7.36 -6.19
N LEU A 159 -4.48 -8.11 -6.55
CA LEU A 159 -3.15 -8.02 -5.94
C LEU A 159 -2.49 -6.68 -6.24
N LEU A 160 -2.66 -6.16 -7.47
CA LEU A 160 -2.09 -4.89 -7.88
C LEU A 160 -2.76 -3.72 -7.17
N ALA A 161 -4.10 -3.71 -7.10
CA ALA A 161 -4.83 -2.67 -6.38
C ALA A 161 -4.57 -2.71 -4.87
N ARG A 162 -4.50 -3.90 -4.27
CA ARG A 162 -4.16 -4.05 -2.84
C ARG A 162 -2.76 -3.56 -2.52
N ARG A 163 -1.81 -3.84 -3.39
CA ARG A 163 -0.44 -3.34 -3.23
C ARG A 163 -0.42 -1.82 -3.22
N ARG A 164 -1.09 -1.18 -4.18
CA ARG A 164 -1.20 0.28 -4.22
C ARG A 164 -1.87 0.84 -2.96
N GLU A 165 -2.96 0.21 -2.51
CA GLU A 165 -3.66 0.61 -1.28
C GLU A 165 -2.74 0.49 -0.04
N VAL A 166 -1.93 -0.56 0.03
CA VAL A 166 -0.92 -0.72 1.09
C VAL A 166 0.13 0.40 1.02
N GLU A 167 0.68 0.70 -0.18
CA GLU A 167 1.65 1.79 -0.38
C GLU A 167 1.05 3.17 -0.02
N GLU A 168 -0.21 3.43 -0.40
CA GLU A 168 -0.95 4.63 -0.02
C GLU A 168 -1.16 4.73 1.51
N LEU A 169 -1.52 3.62 2.15
CA LEU A 169 -1.69 3.54 3.60
C LEU A 169 -0.36 3.68 4.34
N GLU A 170 0.72 3.08 3.86
CA GLU A 170 2.06 3.23 4.44
C GLU A 170 2.52 4.70 4.40
N THR A 171 2.31 5.38 3.28
CA THR A 171 2.62 6.81 3.16
C THR A 171 1.76 7.67 4.09
N LEU A 172 0.48 7.33 4.23
CA LEU A 172 -0.42 8.00 5.16
C LEU A 172 0.00 7.78 6.62
N VAL A 173 0.34 6.56 6.99
CA VAL A 173 0.85 6.20 8.34
C VAL A 173 2.14 6.97 8.63
N ALA A 174 3.08 7.02 7.70
CA ALA A 174 4.33 7.78 7.87
C ALA A 174 4.07 9.28 8.07
N SER A 175 3.14 9.86 7.29
CA SER A 175 2.71 11.25 7.44
C SER A 175 2.07 11.52 8.81
N LEU A 176 1.15 10.65 9.22
CA LEU A 176 0.49 10.76 10.53
C LEU A 176 1.48 10.60 11.69
N GLN A 177 2.44 9.68 11.58
CA GLN A 177 3.51 9.52 12.58
C GLN A 177 4.37 10.77 12.69
N SER A 178 4.70 11.43 11.57
CA SER A 178 5.41 12.70 11.57
C SER A 178 4.62 13.80 12.28
N GLN A 179 3.33 13.92 11.99
CA GLN A 179 2.44 14.89 12.63
C GLN A 179 2.30 14.65 14.14
N ILE A 180 2.23 13.38 14.54
CA ILE A 180 2.21 13.00 15.97
C ILE A 180 3.51 13.42 16.65
N LYS A 181 4.65 13.17 16.01
CA LYS A 181 5.95 13.56 16.55
C LYS A 181 6.02 15.09 16.74
N GLU A 182 5.67 15.83 15.70
CA GLU A 182 5.65 17.29 15.75
C GLU A 182 4.70 17.81 16.84
N SER A 183 3.53 17.20 16.99
CA SER A 183 2.56 17.57 18.03
C SER A 183 3.07 17.23 19.43
N ARG A 184 3.81 16.13 19.60
CA ARG A 184 4.45 15.77 20.87
C ARG A 184 5.58 16.74 21.22
N ASP A 185 6.42 17.06 20.24
CA ASP A 185 7.52 18.00 20.43
C ASP A 185 6.97 19.39 20.84
N ARG A 186 5.90 19.87 20.18
CA ARG A 186 5.20 21.11 20.57
C ARG A 186 4.59 21.03 21.97
N LEU A 187 4.06 19.86 22.35
CA LEU A 187 3.50 19.65 23.68
C LEU A 187 4.59 19.70 24.77
N GLU A 188 5.77 19.18 24.46
CA GLU A 188 6.92 19.21 25.38
C GLU A 188 7.47 20.63 25.53
N ASP A 189 7.57 21.39 24.43
CA ASP A 189 7.92 22.80 24.42
C ASP A 189 6.94 23.64 25.29
N ILE A 190 5.64 23.38 25.15
CA ILE A 190 4.61 24.07 25.91
C ILE A 190 4.65 23.70 27.39
N LYS A 191 4.87 22.43 27.73
CA LYS A 191 5.05 21.98 29.11
C LYS A 191 6.27 22.63 29.75
N THR A 192 7.36 22.75 29.00
CA THR A 192 8.58 23.40 29.44
C THR A 192 8.31 24.91 29.69
N ALA A 193 7.62 25.55 28.73
CA ALA A 193 7.22 26.95 28.90
C ALA A 193 6.25 27.16 30.09
N GLN A 194 5.31 26.22 30.27
CA GLN A 194 4.42 26.23 31.42
C GLN A 194 5.19 26.10 32.73
N SER A 195 6.13 25.17 32.83
CA SER A 195 6.95 24.95 34.01
C SER A 195 7.80 26.20 34.37
N LEU A 196 8.40 26.82 33.32
CA LEU A 196 9.13 28.08 33.52
C LEU A 196 8.23 29.21 34.00
N LEU A 197 7.00 29.28 33.50
CA LEU A 197 6.02 30.28 33.89
C LEU A 197 5.52 30.06 35.33
N GLU A 198 5.35 28.79 35.72
CA GLU A 198 4.99 28.41 37.08
C GLU A 198 6.13 28.75 38.06
N GLU A 199 7.38 28.57 37.67
CA GLU A 199 8.57 28.94 38.44
C GLU A 199 8.69 30.48 38.57
N ASP A 200 8.45 31.22 37.51
CA ASP A 200 8.39 32.68 37.50
C ASP A 200 7.24 33.21 38.35
N MET A 201 6.08 32.52 38.31
CA MET A 201 4.94 32.85 39.18
C MET A 201 5.21 32.57 40.66
N GLU A 202 5.91 31.46 40.97
CA GLU A 202 6.28 31.15 42.35
C GLU A 202 7.34 32.14 42.86
N SER A 203 8.34 32.43 42.04
CA SER A 203 9.31 33.53 42.35
C SER A 203 8.62 34.89 42.48
N GLY A 204 7.60 35.14 41.67
CA GLY A 204 6.74 36.32 41.76
C GLY A 204 5.93 36.36 43.05
N LYS A 205 5.40 35.21 43.51
CA LYS A 205 4.68 35.09 44.79
C LYS A 205 5.59 35.26 45.98
N GLU A 206 6.80 34.67 45.94
CA GLU A 206 7.78 34.86 47.00
C GLU A 206 8.17 36.34 47.14
N LYS A 207 8.43 37.02 46.01
CA LYS A 207 8.72 38.48 46.00
C LYS A 207 7.51 39.29 46.46
N LEU A 208 6.30 38.89 46.11
CA LEU A 208 5.08 39.51 46.56
C LEU A 208 4.91 39.35 48.09
N GLN A 209 5.24 38.18 48.60
CA GLN A 209 5.16 37.85 50.01
C GLN A 209 6.21 38.62 50.83
N GLU A 210 7.43 38.75 50.33
CA GLU A 210 8.47 39.60 50.89
C GLU A 210 8.04 41.08 50.95
N GLN A 211 7.44 41.55 49.84
CA GLN A 211 6.94 42.93 49.80
C GLN A 211 5.72 43.14 50.70
N TYR A 212 4.88 42.11 50.91
CA TYR A 212 3.78 42.14 51.88
C TYR A 212 4.29 42.20 53.33
N ILE A 213 5.37 41.48 53.60
CA ILE A 213 6.05 41.53 54.92
C ILE A 213 6.66 42.93 55.15
N LEU A 214 7.34 43.48 54.07
CA LEU A 214 7.88 44.84 54.11
C LEU A 214 6.77 45.88 54.22
N GLN A 215 5.61 45.70 53.60
CA GLN A 215 4.44 46.56 53.70
C GLN A 215 3.82 46.47 55.09
N ASN A 216 3.76 45.29 55.74
CA ASN A 216 3.29 45.13 57.12
C ASN A 216 4.25 45.72 58.13
N THR A 217 5.55 45.68 57.89
CA THR A 217 6.59 46.36 58.67
C THR A 217 6.61 47.86 58.43
N ALA A 218 6.25 48.26 57.21
CA ALA A 218 6.19 49.69 56.84
C ALA A 218 4.79 50.29 56.95
N LYS A 219 3.88 49.64 57.70
CA LYS A 219 2.51 50.15 58.00
C LYS A 219 2.44 51.56 58.53
N MET A 220 3.57 52.11 59.04
CA MET A 220 3.68 53.47 59.50
C MET A 220 3.86 54.53 58.36
N ASN A 221 4.00 54.12 57.11
CA ASN A 221 4.07 55.03 55.95
C ASN A 221 2.93 54.76 54.97
N LEU A 222 1.70 55.07 55.38
CA LEU A 222 0.44 54.72 54.69
C LEU A 222 0.33 55.25 53.25
N ASP A 223 0.89 56.42 52.97
CA ASP A 223 0.73 57.08 51.67
C ASP A 223 1.54 56.42 50.59
N ARG A 224 2.71 55.85 50.91
CA ARG A 224 3.55 55.17 49.98
C ARG A 224 3.01 53.76 49.61
N ALA A 225 2.31 53.15 50.52
CA ALA A 225 1.74 51.80 50.32
C ALA A 225 0.52 51.77 49.37
N THR A 226 -0.24 52.86 49.30
CA THR A 226 -1.42 52.95 48.42
C THR A 226 -1.02 53.12 46.96
N GLU A 227 0.03 53.90 46.70
CA GLU A 227 0.56 54.09 45.36
C GLU A 227 1.20 52.78 44.80
N GLN A 228 1.98 52.09 45.63
CA GLN A 228 2.55 50.77 45.31
C GLN A 228 1.48 49.68 45.16
N LYS A 229 0.38 49.76 45.87
CA LYS A 229 -0.76 48.84 45.72
C LYS A 229 -1.43 49.01 44.35
N ASN A 230 -1.65 50.22 43.88
CA ASN A 230 -2.28 50.51 42.60
C ASN A 230 -1.40 50.05 41.40
N GLU A 231 -0.07 50.23 41.49
CA GLU A 231 0.85 49.70 40.47
C GLU A 231 0.82 48.16 40.41
N ARG A 232 0.72 47.48 41.56
CA ARG A 232 0.64 46.02 41.62
C ARG A 232 -0.67 45.45 41.12
N GLU A 233 -1.80 46.10 41.32
CA GLU A 233 -3.09 45.69 40.79
C GLU A 233 -3.10 45.76 39.27
N THR A 234 -2.40 46.74 38.68
CA THR A 234 -2.29 46.87 37.22
C THR A 234 -1.41 45.73 36.60
N VAL A 235 -0.30 45.41 37.25
CA VAL A 235 0.58 44.29 36.80
C VAL A 235 -0.10 42.93 36.97
N PHE A 236 -0.87 42.77 38.05
CA PHE A 236 -1.60 41.54 38.34
C PHE A 236 -2.76 41.30 37.33
N ALA A 237 -3.44 42.38 36.94
CA ALA A 237 -4.46 42.34 35.91
C ALA A 237 -3.85 41.98 34.51
N GLY A 238 -2.67 42.53 34.23
CA GLY A 238 -1.92 42.16 33.01
C GLY A 238 -1.53 40.67 32.98
N LEU A 239 -1.00 40.15 34.10
CA LEU A 239 -0.65 38.74 34.24
C LEU A 239 -1.85 37.80 34.20
N HIS A 240 -3.02 38.23 34.67
CA HIS A 240 -4.26 37.49 34.54
C HIS A 240 -4.75 37.42 33.09
N ALA A 241 -4.58 38.50 32.33
CA ALA A 241 -4.93 38.51 30.91
C ALA A 241 -4.01 37.55 30.12
N GLU A 242 -2.70 37.59 30.36
CA GLU A 242 -1.74 36.67 29.74
C GLU A 242 -2.00 35.19 30.11
N ARG A 243 -2.36 34.94 31.36
CA ARG A 243 -2.73 33.61 31.82
C ARG A 243 -3.99 33.07 31.11
N ALA A 244 -5.01 33.92 30.97
CA ALA A 244 -6.23 33.54 30.27
C ALA A 244 -5.95 33.19 28.81
N GLU A 245 -5.06 33.93 28.15
CA GLU A 245 -4.64 33.67 26.78
C GLU A 245 -3.88 32.33 26.65
N ILE A 246 -3.01 32.01 27.61
CA ILE A 246 -2.28 30.74 27.64
C ILE A 246 -3.23 29.55 27.93
N GLU A 247 -4.19 29.71 28.84
CA GLU A 247 -5.21 28.70 29.14
C GLU A 247 -6.09 28.40 27.91
N GLU A 248 -6.41 29.42 27.09
CA GLU A 248 -7.14 29.25 25.84
C GLU A 248 -6.33 28.47 24.82
N GLN A 249 -5.03 28.81 24.62
CA GLN A 249 -4.12 28.08 23.73
C GLN A 249 -3.92 26.61 24.14
N LEU A 250 -3.85 26.33 25.44
CA LEU A 250 -3.75 24.97 25.97
C LEU A 250 -5.01 24.15 25.66
N ALA A 251 -6.19 24.74 25.85
CA ALA A 251 -7.45 24.07 25.54
C ALA A 251 -7.58 23.74 24.03
N GLU A 252 -7.14 24.63 23.16
CA GLU A 252 -7.14 24.42 21.71
C GLU A 252 -6.19 23.27 21.32
N LEU A 253 -5.01 23.21 21.94
CA LEU A 253 -4.03 22.16 21.73
C LEU A 253 -4.49 20.79 22.25
N GLU A 254 -5.18 20.74 23.38
CA GLU A 254 -5.77 19.50 23.89
C GLU A 254 -6.85 18.96 22.97
N ASN A 255 -7.66 19.85 22.38
CA ASN A 255 -8.67 19.47 21.40
C ASN A 255 -8.04 18.89 20.10
N ASN A 256 -7.00 19.54 19.60
CA ASN A 256 -6.25 19.05 18.44
C ASN A 256 -5.62 17.68 18.72
N LYS A 257 -5.07 17.47 19.91
CA LYS A 257 -4.53 16.18 20.36
C LYS A 257 -5.61 15.09 20.38
N ALA A 258 -6.79 15.39 20.86
CA ALA A 258 -7.89 14.44 20.90
C ALA A 258 -8.37 14.06 19.49
N GLN A 259 -8.41 15.02 18.56
CA GLN A 259 -8.76 14.75 17.16
C GLN A 259 -7.73 13.83 16.50
N ILE A 260 -6.44 14.14 16.65
CA ILE A 260 -5.35 13.32 16.12
C ILE A 260 -5.40 11.89 16.70
N ALA A 261 -5.67 11.76 18.00
CA ALA A 261 -5.79 10.45 18.65
C ALA A 261 -6.94 9.61 18.06
N ALA A 262 -8.08 10.24 17.80
CA ALA A 262 -9.23 9.58 17.17
C ALA A 262 -8.93 9.15 15.71
N GLU A 263 -8.18 9.97 14.96
CA GLU A 263 -7.76 9.62 13.59
C GLU A 263 -6.81 8.42 13.59
N ILE A 264 -5.90 8.35 14.56
CA ILE A 264 -4.98 7.21 14.74
C ILE A 264 -5.76 5.93 15.05
N GLU A 265 -6.73 6.00 15.97
CA GLU A 265 -7.52 4.82 16.33
C GLU A 265 -8.37 4.32 15.15
N ALA A 266 -8.94 5.26 14.38
CA ALA A 266 -9.65 4.93 13.16
C ALA A 266 -8.74 4.30 12.08
N ALA A 267 -7.50 4.78 11.95
CA ALA A 267 -6.52 4.19 11.05
C ALA A 267 -6.10 2.78 11.49
N ALA A 268 -5.88 2.56 12.78
CA ALA A 268 -5.54 1.26 13.34
C ALA A 268 -6.68 0.23 13.21
N VAL A 269 -7.93 0.67 13.34
CA VAL A 269 -9.10 -0.20 13.09
C VAL A 269 -9.14 -0.62 11.63
N ARG A 270 -8.94 0.31 10.68
CA ARG A 270 -8.90 -0.01 9.26
C ARG A 270 -7.77 -0.96 8.89
N GLU A 271 -6.58 -0.74 9.46
CA GLU A 271 -5.45 -1.66 9.27
C GLU A 271 -5.78 -3.08 9.72
N LYS A 272 -6.47 -3.21 10.85
CA LYS A 272 -6.92 -4.50 11.38
C LYS A 272 -8.00 -5.15 10.50
N GLU A 273 -8.96 -4.35 10.01
CA GLU A 273 -9.98 -4.83 9.07
C GLU A 273 -9.36 -5.35 7.77
N ILE A 274 -8.44 -4.57 7.18
CA ILE A 274 -7.70 -4.98 5.99
C ILE A 274 -6.85 -6.24 6.25
N GLY A 275 -6.24 -6.33 7.43
CA GLY A 275 -5.51 -7.52 7.85
C GLY A 275 -6.38 -8.76 7.90
N GLN A 276 -7.58 -8.64 8.47
CA GLN A 276 -8.56 -9.74 8.54
C GLN A 276 -9.09 -10.13 7.16
N GLU A 277 -9.42 -9.13 6.33
CA GLU A 277 -9.87 -9.39 4.96
C GLU A 277 -8.77 -10.10 4.13
N ASN A 278 -7.51 -9.73 4.36
CA ASN A 278 -6.38 -10.35 3.69
C ASN A 278 -6.15 -11.80 4.16
N GLU A 279 -6.29 -12.08 5.46
CA GLU A 279 -6.23 -13.45 5.99
C GLU A 279 -7.37 -14.32 5.44
N ASP A 280 -8.59 -13.78 5.38
CA ASP A 280 -9.74 -14.49 4.82
C ASP A 280 -9.61 -14.71 3.31
N PHE A 281 -9.01 -13.75 2.62
CA PHE A 281 -8.66 -13.92 1.21
C PHE A 281 -7.61 -15.01 1.00
N GLN A 282 -6.56 -15.02 1.79
CA GLN A 282 -5.51 -16.04 1.75
C GLN A 282 -6.11 -17.44 1.93
N LYS A 283 -6.98 -17.62 2.90
CA LYS A 283 -7.67 -18.91 3.14
C LYS A 283 -8.50 -19.34 1.93
N ARG A 284 -9.29 -18.39 1.37
CA ARG A 284 -10.09 -18.68 0.17
C ARG A 284 -9.22 -18.99 -1.06
N PHE A 285 -8.10 -18.28 -1.17
CA PHE A 285 -7.15 -18.52 -2.25
C PHE A 285 -6.53 -19.92 -2.16
N GLU A 286 -6.13 -20.35 -0.98
CA GLU A 286 -5.65 -21.71 -0.73
C GLU A 286 -6.70 -22.77 -1.03
N GLU A 287 -7.97 -22.50 -0.65
CA GLU A 287 -9.09 -23.38 -1.00
C GLU A 287 -9.32 -23.49 -2.51
N TYR A 288 -9.21 -22.36 -3.24
CA TYR A 288 -9.33 -22.37 -4.70
C TYR A 288 -8.16 -23.06 -5.39
N GLN A 289 -6.93 -22.84 -4.92
CA GLN A 289 -5.75 -23.58 -5.42
C GLN A 289 -5.90 -25.09 -5.21
N THR A 290 -6.47 -25.50 -4.09
CA THR A 290 -6.73 -26.91 -3.80
C THR A 290 -7.74 -27.48 -4.78
N LYS A 291 -8.84 -26.76 -5.01
CA LYS A 291 -9.89 -27.17 -5.99
C LYS A 291 -9.37 -27.18 -7.41
N GLU A 292 -8.53 -26.21 -7.78
CA GLU A 292 -7.89 -26.17 -9.11
C GLU A 292 -7.00 -27.40 -9.32
N LYS A 293 -6.21 -27.74 -8.31
CA LYS A 293 -5.35 -28.93 -8.35
C LYS A 293 -6.16 -30.21 -8.47
N GLU A 294 -7.25 -30.35 -7.71
CA GLU A 294 -8.17 -31.49 -7.81
C GLU A 294 -8.84 -31.56 -9.18
N ALA A 295 -9.23 -30.40 -9.73
CA ALA A 295 -9.79 -30.34 -11.09
C ALA A 295 -8.75 -30.71 -12.16
N ALA A 296 -7.53 -30.22 -12.03
CA ALA A 296 -6.43 -30.55 -12.95
C ALA A 296 -6.05 -32.03 -12.88
N GLU A 297 -6.04 -32.64 -11.68
CA GLU A 297 -5.85 -34.08 -11.52
C GLU A 297 -6.98 -34.88 -12.15
N THR A 298 -8.22 -34.38 -12.04
CA THR A 298 -9.39 -35.01 -12.64
C THR A 298 -9.32 -34.95 -14.16
N VAL A 299 -8.97 -33.78 -14.73
CA VAL A 299 -8.76 -33.61 -16.17
C VAL A 299 -7.63 -34.52 -16.66
N SER A 300 -6.52 -34.59 -15.92
CA SER A 300 -5.39 -35.46 -16.28
C SER A 300 -5.78 -36.94 -16.27
N LYS A 301 -6.60 -37.38 -15.30
CA LYS A 301 -7.14 -38.77 -15.27
C LYS A 301 -8.07 -39.02 -16.46
N ILE A 302 -8.94 -38.07 -16.80
CA ILE A 302 -9.82 -38.19 -17.95
C ILE A 302 -9.01 -38.26 -19.27
N CYS A 303 -7.98 -37.44 -19.43
CA CYS A 303 -7.09 -37.46 -20.57
C CYS A 303 -6.35 -38.80 -20.67
N LEU A 304 -5.89 -39.35 -19.55
CA LEU A 304 -5.23 -40.65 -19.51
C LEU A 304 -6.18 -41.80 -19.89
N LEU A 305 -7.43 -41.75 -19.45
CA LEU A 305 -8.46 -42.72 -19.82
C LEU A 305 -8.78 -42.63 -21.30
N TYR A 306 -8.89 -41.39 -21.84
CA TYR A 306 -9.16 -41.17 -23.27
C TYR A 306 -8.01 -41.67 -24.20
N THR A 307 -6.75 -41.50 -23.74
CA THR A 307 -5.59 -42.01 -24.48
C THR A 307 -5.41 -43.53 -24.36
N SER A 308 -5.92 -44.12 -23.25
CA SER A 308 -5.93 -45.58 -23.08
C SER A 308 -6.99 -46.27 -23.97
N ASP A 309 -8.19 -45.67 -24.06
CA ASP A 309 -9.25 -46.20 -24.96
C ASP A 309 -8.97 -45.98 -26.46
N ALA A 310 -8.03 -45.09 -26.80
CA ALA A 310 -7.61 -44.87 -28.20
C ALA A 310 -6.46 -45.78 -28.63
N ALA A 311 -5.95 -46.62 -27.76
CA ALA A 311 -4.83 -47.55 -28.01
C ALA A 311 -5.28 -49.04 -28.12
N ASP A 312 -6.59 -49.35 -27.90
CA ASP A 312 -7.26 -50.58 -28.26
C ASP A 312 -8.09 -50.39 -29.54
#